data_626241eb7afdc868a91002906683447a
#
_entry.id   626241eb7afdc868a91002906683447a
#
_cell.length_a   1.000
_cell.length_b   1.000
_cell.length_c   1.000
_cell.angle_alpha   90.00
_cell.angle_beta   90.00
_cell.angle_gamma   90.00
#
_symmetry.space_group_name_H-M   'P 1'
#
loop_
_entity.id
_entity.type
_entity.pdbx_description
1 polymer ?
#
loop_
_entity_poly.entity_id
_entity_poly.type
_entity_poly.pdbx_seq_one_letter_code
_entity_poly.pdbx_strand_id
1 'polypeptide(L)'
;MKIDSIQVKDWRNFQEASYQLKPGLNFITGQNGCGKTNLLEAISYLSFARSFRKSPDRDLIRNSCSKAYVKGIFTCESEKYSKQVEATLTTSGKQIKVDGKKAKTLSSFVGTVLTMVFEPKLVFLFKDEPSERRKLMDETLSSIDSKYLYSLQRYRKVLRERNQALVTMADDEIVGVLTNELIRVSFPLVQSRLSLIKELGVKGDKYFQQLFGSSSKLRFTYRTNTIVDDDMETYTRKMIAQYDRKKSYERIHRMTMIGPHRDDLVAYLDDKPLGSYGSQGQNRLASLSVTLSLAEMIKEKRGEDPILVLDDVMSDLDTEKQKKLLDTIQGFQQVLLSGSSLDEDAEKVNVIEIKSDVVDEEKGGQ
;
A
#
# COMPACT_ATOMS: atom_id res chain seq x y z
N MET A 1 -16.42 2.21 -3.64
CA MET A 1 -16.02 3.63 -3.38
C MET A 1 -15.46 4.23 -4.65
N LYS A 2 -15.75 5.51 -4.95
CA LYS A 2 -15.18 6.24 -6.07
C LYS A 2 -14.78 7.64 -5.63
N ILE A 3 -13.79 8.22 -6.30
CA ILE A 3 -13.46 9.64 -6.20
C ILE A 3 -14.17 10.38 -7.34
N ASP A 4 -14.95 11.40 -7.00
CA ASP A 4 -15.68 12.22 -7.96
C ASP A 4 -14.84 13.40 -8.46
N SER A 5 -14.04 14.00 -7.57
CA SER A 5 -13.14 15.10 -7.92
C SER A 5 -11.91 15.15 -7.04
N ILE A 6 -10.83 15.68 -7.60
CA ILE A 6 -9.57 15.95 -6.90
C ILE A 6 -9.13 17.38 -7.19
N GLN A 7 -8.71 18.09 -6.16
CA GLN A 7 -8.09 19.40 -6.25
C GLN A 7 -6.73 19.35 -5.58
N VAL A 8 -5.71 19.86 -6.22
CA VAL A 8 -4.34 19.96 -5.71
C VAL A 8 -3.86 21.39 -5.83
N LYS A 9 -3.10 21.86 -4.82
CA LYS A 9 -2.47 23.18 -4.83
C LYS A 9 -1.07 23.08 -4.22
N ASP A 10 -0.08 23.63 -4.93
CA ASP A 10 1.34 23.57 -4.59
C ASP A 10 1.83 22.15 -4.24
N TRP A 11 1.32 21.16 -4.99
CA TRP A 11 1.63 19.74 -4.83
C TRP A 11 2.59 19.28 -5.92
N ARG A 12 3.81 18.85 -5.55
CA ARG A 12 4.83 18.42 -6.51
C ARG A 12 5.07 19.48 -7.59
N ASN A 13 4.74 19.16 -8.86
CA ASN A 13 4.83 20.08 -9.99
C ASN A 13 3.56 20.93 -10.19
N PHE A 14 2.44 20.59 -9.56
CA PHE A 14 1.19 21.33 -9.73
C PHE A 14 1.20 22.63 -8.91
N GLN A 15 0.95 23.75 -9.57
CA GLN A 15 0.63 25.02 -8.88
C GLN A 15 -0.80 24.99 -8.37
N GLU A 16 -1.75 24.77 -9.26
CA GLU A 16 -3.15 24.52 -8.92
C GLU A 16 -3.81 23.72 -10.05
N ALA A 17 -4.50 22.64 -9.70
CA ALA A 17 -5.23 21.84 -10.66
C ALA A 17 -6.47 21.19 -10.02
N SER A 18 -7.50 20.97 -10.83
CA SER A 18 -8.73 20.29 -10.43
C SER A 18 -9.20 19.39 -11.56
N TYR A 19 -9.53 18.15 -11.20
CA TYR A 19 -9.98 17.14 -12.15
C TYR A 19 -11.27 16.49 -11.67
N GLN A 20 -12.18 16.24 -12.64
CA GLN A 20 -13.39 15.44 -12.43
C GLN A 20 -13.12 14.02 -12.89
N LEU A 21 -13.49 13.05 -12.07
CA LEU A 21 -13.32 11.62 -12.36
C LEU A 21 -14.68 10.95 -12.49
N LYS A 22 -14.75 9.86 -13.25
CA LYS A 22 -15.98 9.11 -13.50
C LYS A 22 -15.88 7.68 -12.93
N PRO A 23 -17.01 7.01 -12.69
CA PRO A 23 -17.00 5.56 -12.48
C PRO A 23 -16.34 4.84 -13.66
N GLY A 24 -15.81 3.66 -13.43
CA GLY A 24 -15.09 2.88 -14.43
C GLY A 24 -13.66 3.34 -14.65
N LEU A 25 -13.17 3.21 -15.87
CA LEU A 25 -11.77 3.49 -16.22
C LEU A 25 -11.56 4.99 -16.48
N ASN A 26 -10.64 5.59 -15.72
CA ASN A 26 -10.11 6.93 -15.94
C ASN A 26 -8.64 6.77 -16.41
N PHE A 27 -8.38 7.18 -17.64
CA PHE A 27 -7.05 7.13 -18.23
C PHE A 27 -6.37 8.49 -18.11
N ILE A 28 -5.28 8.53 -17.36
CA ILE A 28 -4.51 9.74 -17.08
C ILE A 28 -3.33 9.77 -18.04
N THR A 29 -3.37 10.68 -18.99
CA THR A 29 -2.38 10.81 -20.06
C THR A 29 -1.69 12.17 -20.06
N GLY A 30 -0.63 12.29 -20.86
CA GLY A 30 0.17 13.50 -21.03
C GLY A 30 1.63 13.17 -21.26
N GLN A 31 2.43 14.17 -21.57
CA GLN A 31 3.87 14.00 -21.81
C GLN A 31 4.61 13.39 -20.61
N ASN A 32 5.77 12.79 -20.85
CA ASN A 32 6.59 12.29 -19.76
C ASN A 32 7.02 13.45 -18.84
N GLY A 33 6.89 13.25 -17.53
CA GLY A 33 7.20 14.30 -16.56
C GLY A 33 6.11 15.33 -16.30
N CYS A 34 4.96 15.32 -17.03
CA CYS A 34 3.87 16.29 -16.82
C CYS A 34 3.17 16.16 -15.44
N GLY A 35 3.32 15.02 -14.74
CA GLY A 35 2.75 14.87 -13.39
C GLY A 35 1.69 13.78 -13.25
N LYS A 36 1.56 12.85 -14.20
CA LYS A 36 0.61 11.70 -14.11
C LYS A 36 0.72 10.98 -12.77
N THR A 37 1.91 10.48 -12.44
CA THR A 37 2.21 9.84 -11.16
C THR A 37 1.97 10.78 -9.97
N ASN A 38 2.24 12.08 -10.08
CA ASN A 38 2.04 13.05 -9.00
C ASN A 38 0.57 13.28 -8.69
N LEU A 39 -0.34 13.20 -9.69
CA LEU A 39 -1.78 13.23 -9.48
C LEU A 39 -2.26 11.95 -8.79
N LEU A 40 -1.82 10.77 -9.26
CA LEU A 40 -2.12 9.48 -8.62
C LEU A 40 -1.60 9.44 -7.18
N GLU A 41 -0.42 10.02 -6.93
CA GLU A 41 0.15 10.15 -5.59
C GLU A 41 -0.73 11.04 -4.68
N ALA A 42 -1.26 12.15 -5.20
CA ALA A 42 -2.17 13.02 -4.45
C ALA A 42 -3.46 12.29 -4.04
N ILE A 43 -4.06 11.52 -4.96
CA ILE A 43 -5.27 10.75 -4.69
C ILE A 43 -5.01 9.67 -3.63
N SER A 44 -3.96 8.88 -3.81
CA SER A 44 -3.62 7.81 -2.86
C SER A 44 -3.14 8.34 -1.50
N TYR A 45 -2.58 9.56 -1.45
CA TYR A 45 -2.20 10.22 -0.20
C TYR A 45 -3.40 10.42 0.73
N LEU A 46 -4.59 10.63 0.17
CA LEU A 46 -5.83 10.77 0.92
C LEU A 46 -6.35 9.47 1.55
N SER A 47 -5.67 8.33 1.39
CA SER A 47 -6.00 7.07 2.06
C SER A 47 -5.16 6.81 3.30
N PHE A 48 -3.85 7.06 3.23
CA PHE A 48 -2.90 6.71 4.29
C PHE A 48 -2.14 7.92 4.85
N ALA A 49 -2.39 9.12 4.33
CA ALA A 49 -1.66 10.35 4.64
C ALA A 49 -0.14 10.17 4.50
N ARG A 50 0.29 9.46 3.47
CA ARG A 50 1.70 9.26 3.11
C ARG A 50 1.85 8.97 1.63
N SER A 51 3.00 9.33 1.08
CA SER A 51 3.38 9.00 -0.29
C SER A 51 3.56 7.48 -0.46
N PHE A 52 3.00 6.89 -1.52
CA PHE A 52 3.30 5.51 -1.88
C PHE A 52 4.76 5.39 -2.36
N ARG A 53 5.33 6.44 -2.96
CA ARG A 53 6.73 6.52 -3.40
C ARG A 53 7.73 6.70 -2.26
N LYS A 54 7.27 6.71 -0.98
CA LYS A 54 8.07 6.91 0.24
C LYS A 54 8.76 8.27 0.33
N SER A 55 8.32 9.25 -0.44
CA SER A 55 8.82 10.61 -0.32
C SER A 55 8.44 11.21 1.03
N PRO A 56 9.34 11.91 1.72
CA PRO A 56 9.00 12.72 2.88
C PRO A 56 7.93 13.77 2.51
N ASP A 57 7.06 14.12 3.46
CA ASP A 57 5.96 15.07 3.21
C ASP A 57 6.46 16.43 2.67
N ARG A 58 7.65 16.89 3.10
CA ARG A 58 8.27 18.12 2.59
C ARG A 58 8.55 18.09 1.08
N ASP A 59 8.88 16.90 0.53
CA ASP A 59 9.21 16.74 -0.87
C ASP A 59 7.94 16.66 -1.77
N LEU A 60 6.76 16.61 -1.15
CA LEU A 60 5.46 16.70 -1.82
C LEU A 60 5.02 18.15 -2.02
N ILE A 61 5.62 19.09 -1.27
CA ILE A 61 5.35 20.51 -1.40
C ILE A 61 6.12 21.03 -2.63
N ARG A 62 5.44 21.83 -3.44
CA ARG A 62 6.04 22.44 -4.64
C ARG A 62 7.24 23.30 -4.25
N ASN A 63 8.28 23.28 -5.06
CA ASN A 63 9.47 24.11 -4.85
C ASN A 63 9.10 25.57 -4.62
N SER A 64 9.79 26.22 -3.69
CA SER A 64 9.57 27.60 -3.27
C SER A 64 8.24 27.86 -2.54
N CYS A 65 7.44 26.83 -2.24
CA CYS A 65 6.23 26.94 -1.46
C CYS A 65 6.42 26.45 -0.02
N SER A 66 5.63 26.97 0.92
CA SER A 66 5.68 26.57 2.34
C SER A 66 4.66 25.52 2.73
N LYS A 67 3.68 25.28 1.84
CA LYS A 67 2.58 24.34 2.06
C LYS A 67 2.09 23.75 0.77
N ALA A 68 1.51 22.53 0.85
CA ALA A 68 0.73 21.91 -0.21
C ALA A 68 -0.66 21.57 0.31
N TYR A 69 -1.62 21.50 -0.59
CA TYR A 69 -3.01 21.16 -0.29
C TYR A 69 -3.55 20.16 -1.31
N VAL A 70 -4.23 19.15 -0.79
CA VAL A 70 -4.96 18.16 -1.59
C VAL A 70 -6.35 17.99 -1.01
N LYS A 71 -7.37 17.99 -1.87
CA LYS A 71 -8.77 17.77 -1.49
C LYS A 71 -9.40 16.79 -2.46
N GLY A 72 -10.02 15.76 -1.95
CA GLY A 72 -10.82 14.80 -2.71
C GLY A 72 -12.26 14.74 -2.23
N ILE A 73 -13.20 14.56 -3.16
CA ILE A 73 -14.59 14.23 -2.87
C ILE A 73 -14.81 12.78 -3.27
N PHE A 74 -15.26 11.96 -2.32
CA PHE A 74 -15.43 10.53 -2.47
C PHE A 74 -16.90 10.15 -2.24
N THR A 75 -17.47 9.33 -3.13
CA THR A 75 -18.79 8.72 -2.92
C THR A 75 -18.61 7.27 -2.46
N CYS A 76 -19.26 6.96 -1.33
CA CYS A 76 -19.37 5.61 -0.79
C CYS A 76 -20.74 5.05 -1.18
N GLU A 77 -20.79 3.96 -1.93
CA GLU A 77 -22.07 3.36 -2.33
C GLU A 77 -22.82 2.74 -1.14
N SER A 78 -22.08 2.09 -0.25
CA SER A 78 -22.65 1.46 0.95
C SER A 78 -23.33 2.47 1.89
N GLU A 79 -22.81 3.69 1.96
CA GLU A 79 -23.28 4.72 2.89
C GLU A 79 -24.18 5.78 2.23
N LYS A 80 -24.32 5.74 0.89
CA LYS A 80 -25.13 6.66 0.07
C LYS A 80 -24.84 8.15 0.32
N TYR A 81 -23.63 8.51 0.74
CA TYR A 81 -23.21 9.89 0.92
C TYR A 81 -21.79 10.14 0.40
N SER A 82 -21.47 11.40 0.18
CA SER A 82 -20.14 11.83 -0.23
C SER A 82 -19.33 12.26 0.99
N LYS A 83 -18.05 11.89 1.02
CA LYS A 83 -17.06 12.33 2.00
C LYS A 83 -16.09 13.31 1.37
N GLN A 84 -15.78 14.39 2.04
CA GLN A 84 -14.71 15.29 1.67
C GLN A 84 -13.49 14.99 2.51
N VAL A 85 -12.37 14.68 1.87
CA VAL A 85 -11.08 14.44 2.55
C VAL A 85 -10.07 15.47 2.08
N GLU A 86 -9.41 16.11 3.03
CA GLU A 86 -8.42 17.16 2.79
C GLU A 86 -7.11 16.85 3.50
N ALA A 87 -6.01 17.10 2.82
CA ALA A 87 -4.67 17.07 3.40
C ALA A 87 -3.98 18.42 3.19
N THR A 88 -3.46 18.98 4.25
CA THR A 88 -2.58 20.15 4.21
C THR A 88 -1.22 19.73 4.74
N LEU A 89 -0.19 19.91 3.95
CA LEU A 89 1.19 19.63 4.28
C LEU A 89 1.93 20.94 4.50
N THR A 90 2.79 20.98 5.51
CA THR A 90 3.72 22.08 5.78
C THR A 90 5.09 21.52 6.09
N THR A 91 6.10 22.34 6.13
CA THR A 91 7.45 21.95 6.54
C THR A 91 7.54 21.44 7.98
N SER A 92 6.57 21.83 8.84
CA SER A 92 6.50 21.43 10.26
C SER A 92 5.58 20.24 10.53
N GLY A 93 4.81 19.78 9.55
CA GLY A 93 3.90 18.64 9.71
C GLY A 93 2.73 18.65 8.75
N LYS A 94 1.74 17.80 9.05
CA LYS A 94 0.55 17.64 8.21
C LYS A 94 -0.74 17.68 9.02
N GLN A 95 -1.81 18.09 8.37
CA GLN A 95 -3.17 18.06 8.90
C GLN A 95 -4.10 17.37 7.91
N ILE A 96 -4.87 16.41 8.41
CA ILE A 96 -5.92 15.73 7.64
C ILE A 96 -7.27 16.16 8.20
N LYS A 97 -8.24 16.44 7.32
CA LYS A 97 -9.63 16.69 7.67
C LYS A 97 -10.53 15.74 6.90
N VAL A 98 -11.60 15.31 7.54
CA VAL A 98 -12.70 14.55 6.95
C VAL A 98 -13.98 15.33 7.25
N ASP A 99 -14.70 15.72 6.21
CA ASP A 99 -15.91 16.56 6.29
C ASP A 99 -15.70 17.82 7.16
N GLY A 100 -14.58 18.50 6.91
CA GLY A 100 -14.15 19.70 7.63
C GLY A 100 -13.61 19.47 9.05
N LYS A 101 -13.75 18.27 9.62
CA LYS A 101 -13.28 17.94 10.96
C LYS A 101 -11.85 17.39 10.92
N LYS A 102 -10.96 17.94 11.76
CA LYS A 102 -9.59 17.45 11.88
C LYS A 102 -9.56 16.03 12.42
N ALA A 103 -8.86 15.12 11.74
CA ALA A 103 -8.60 13.78 12.25
C ALA A 103 -7.76 13.86 13.54
N LYS A 104 -8.23 13.23 14.61
CA LYS A 104 -7.53 13.25 15.92
C LYS A 104 -6.18 12.54 15.85
N THR A 105 -6.12 11.45 15.12
CA THR A 105 -4.92 10.64 14.89
C THR A 105 -4.91 10.14 13.45
N LEU A 106 -3.74 9.78 12.91
CA LEU A 106 -3.67 9.14 11.58
C LEU A 106 -4.41 7.80 11.56
N SER A 107 -4.47 7.08 12.69
CA SER A 107 -5.20 5.82 12.78
C SER A 107 -6.72 5.99 12.69
N SER A 108 -7.27 7.11 13.16
CA SER A 108 -8.71 7.39 13.01
C SER A 108 -9.10 7.76 11.59
N PHE A 109 -8.13 7.98 10.73
CA PHE A 109 -8.30 8.35 9.33
C PHE A 109 -8.15 7.14 8.39
N VAL A 110 -7.25 6.20 8.68
CA VAL A 110 -7.01 5.00 7.85
C VAL A 110 -8.30 4.22 7.67
N GLY A 111 -8.60 3.83 6.42
CA GLY A 111 -9.84 3.14 6.05
C GLY A 111 -11.04 4.07 5.76
N THR A 112 -10.88 5.41 5.88
CA THR A 112 -11.90 6.37 5.43
C THR A 112 -11.98 6.43 3.91
N VAL A 113 -10.83 6.39 3.24
CA VAL A 113 -10.69 6.23 1.78
C VAL A 113 -9.97 4.93 1.52
N LEU A 114 -10.50 4.13 0.61
CA LEU A 114 -9.93 2.85 0.22
C LEU A 114 -9.27 3.00 -1.15
N THR A 115 -7.95 2.85 -1.20
CA THR A 115 -7.19 2.76 -2.45
C THR A 115 -6.32 1.53 -2.45
N MET A 116 -6.12 0.94 -3.62
CA MET A 116 -5.09 -0.08 -3.85
C MET A 116 -4.20 0.41 -4.99
N VAL A 117 -2.91 0.52 -4.72
CA VAL A 117 -1.95 1.14 -5.64
C VAL A 117 -1.00 0.07 -6.20
N PHE A 118 -0.85 0.08 -7.52
CA PHE A 118 0.26 -0.55 -8.22
C PHE A 118 1.17 0.54 -8.77
N GLU A 119 2.43 0.58 -8.32
CA GLU A 119 3.46 1.49 -8.80
C GLU A 119 4.59 0.70 -9.50
N PRO A 120 5.37 1.30 -10.39
CA PRO A 120 6.43 0.60 -11.13
C PRO A 120 7.43 -0.16 -10.26
N LYS A 121 7.70 0.32 -9.03
CA LYS A 121 8.58 -0.37 -8.07
C LYS A 121 8.02 -1.71 -7.60
N LEU A 122 6.71 -1.90 -7.58
CA LEU A 122 6.10 -3.17 -7.17
C LEU A 122 6.46 -4.34 -8.09
N VAL A 123 6.96 -4.08 -9.30
CA VAL A 123 7.55 -5.12 -10.16
C VAL A 123 8.65 -5.89 -9.43
N PHE A 124 9.36 -5.24 -8.53
CA PHE A 124 10.42 -5.84 -7.72
C PHE A 124 9.95 -6.35 -6.35
N LEU A 125 8.63 -6.39 -6.09
CA LEU A 125 8.06 -6.76 -4.78
C LEU A 125 8.69 -8.04 -4.19
N PHE A 126 8.92 -9.06 -5.01
CA PHE A 126 9.48 -10.35 -4.56
C PHE A 126 11.01 -10.41 -4.64
N LYS A 127 11.65 -9.43 -5.29
CA LYS A 127 13.14 -9.27 -5.31
C LYS A 127 13.61 -8.33 -4.20
N ASP A 128 12.77 -7.36 -3.84
CA ASP A 128 13.06 -6.34 -2.83
C ASP A 128 13.06 -6.90 -1.40
N GLU A 129 13.41 -6.02 -0.47
CA GLU A 129 13.44 -6.30 0.94
C GLU A 129 12.08 -6.77 1.49
N PRO A 130 12.07 -7.71 2.46
CA PRO A 130 10.84 -8.17 3.12
C PRO A 130 10.00 -7.05 3.73
N SER A 131 10.60 -5.90 4.02
CA SER A 131 9.92 -4.70 4.54
C SER A 131 8.80 -4.21 3.64
N GLU A 132 8.96 -4.29 2.29
CA GLU A 132 7.96 -3.87 1.33
C GLU A 132 6.75 -4.79 1.35
N ARG A 133 6.98 -6.08 1.36
CA ARG A 133 5.90 -7.09 1.43
C ARG A 133 5.13 -6.99 2.74
N ARG A 134 5.84 -6.77 3.87
CA ARG A 134 5.18 -6.49 5.16
C ARG A 134 4.36 -5.21 5.12
N LYS A 135 4.89 -4.14 4.50
CA LYS A 135 4.18 -2.87 4.35
C LYS A 135 2.87 -3.09 3.59
N LEU A 136 2.90 -3.80 2.46
CA LEU A 136 1.72 -4.08 1.64
C LEU A 136 0.66 -4.87 2.43
N MET A 137 1.07 -5.93 3.15
CA MET A 137 0.17 -6.69 4.02
C MET A 137 -0.43 -5.81 5.13
N ASP A 138 0.41 -5.00 5.81
CA ASP A 138 -0.02 -4.13 6.92
C ASP A 138 -0.98 -3.04 6.45
N GLU A 139 -0.76 -2.45 5.28
CA GLU A 139 -1.65 -1.45 4.68
C GLU A 139 -3.01 -2.06 4.35
N THR A 140 -3.02 -3.21 3.69
CA THR A 140 -4.26 -3.92 3.35
C THR A 140 -5.03 -4.30 4.60
N LEU A 141 -4.40 -4.99 5.55
CA LEU A 141 -5.07 -5.41 6.78
C LEU A 141 -5.54 -4.23 7.64
N SER A 142 -4.78 -3.14 7.68
CA SER A 142 -5.18 -1.92 8.39
C SER A 142 -6.38 -1.22 7.75
N SER A 143 -6.55 -1.31 6.44
CA SER A 143 -7.72 -0.76 5.74
C SER A 143 -8.98 -1.62 5.91
N ILE A 144 -8.80 -2.92 6.16
CA ILE A 144 -9.89 -3.89 6.37
C ILE A 144 -10.35 -3.88 7.83
N ASP A 145 -9.41 -3.91 8.79
CA ASP A 145 -9.68 -4.13 10.21
C ASP A 145 -8.97 -3.11 11.11
N SER A 146 -9.77 -2.29 11.79
CA SER A 146 -9.27 -1.31 12.77
C SER A 146 -8.60 -1.96 14.00
N LYS A 147 -8.97 -3.19 14.37
CA LYS A 147 -8.32 -3.93 15.46
C LYS A 147 -6.91 -4.35 15.07
N TYR A 148 -6.72 -4.76 13.79
CA TYR A 148 -5.39 -5.02 13.27
C TYR A 148 -4.50 -3.75 13.33
N LEU A 149 -5.02 -2.62 12.86
CA LEU A 149 -4.31 -1.33 12.89
C LEU A 149 -3.91 -0.95 14.32
N TYR A 150 -4.82 -1.09 15.29
CA TYR A 150 -4.53 -0.84 16.72
C TYR A 150 -3.41 -1.74 17.23
N SER A 151 -3.51 -3.05 16.97
CA SER A 151 -2.50 -4.03 17.37
C SER A 151 -1.14 -3.76 16.74
N LEU A 152 -1.12 -3.38 15.45
CA LEU A 152 0.10 -3.02 14.74
C LEU A 152 0.79 -1.78 15.32
N GLN A 153 0.03 -0.74 15.67
CA GLN A 153 0.57 0.46 16.30
C GLN A 153 1.13 0.16 17.70
N ARG A 154 0.38 -0.61 18.48
CA ARG A 154 0.83 -1.04 19.82
C ARG A 154 2.09 -1.88 19.72
N TYR A 155 2.11 -2.86 18.80
CA TYR A 155 3.28 -3.71 18.54
C TYR A 155 4.51 -2.87 18.18
N ARG A 156 4.38 -1.93 17.26
CA ARG A 156 5.49 -1.05 16.84
C ARG A 156 5.98 -0.16 17.99
N LYS A 157 5.10 0.28 18.87
CA LYS A 157 5.46 1.05 20.06
C LYS A 157 6.27 0.19 21.04
N VAL A 158 5.72 -0.96 21.45
CA VAL A 158 6.37 -1.88 22.40
C VAL A 158 7.69 -2.41 21.85
N LEU A 159 7.78 -2.69 20.55
CA LEU A 159 9.02 -3.11 19.90
C LEU A 159 10.13 -2.04 20.03
N ARG A 160 9.80 -0.75 19.82
CA ARG A 160 10.77 0.33 20.01
C ARG A 160 11.20 0.45 21.47
N GLU A 161 10.27 0.37 22.41
CA GLU A 161 10.56 0.44 23.85
C GLU A 161 11.45 -0.74 24.28
N ARG A 162 11.13 -1.95 23.80
CA ARG A 162 11.95 -3.15 24.08
C ARG A 162 13.35 -3.06 23.46
N ASN A 163 13.48 -2.60 22.22
CA ASN A 163 14.78 -2.39 21.60
C ASN A 163 15.59 -1.33 22.36
N GLN A 164 14.95 -0.25 22.81
CA GLN A 164 15.62 0.76 23.65
C GLN A 164 16.10 0.17 24.98
N ALA A 165 15.29 -0.67 25.64
CA ALA A 165 15.69 -1.38 26.86
C ALA A 165 16.88 -2.31 26.63
N LEU A 166 16.94 -3.00 25.48
CA LEU A 166 18.09 -3.81 25.10
C LEU A 166 19.35 -2.96 24.83
N VAL A 167 19.21 -1.80 24.20
CA VAL A 167 20.32 -0.86 23.94
C VAL A 167 20.89 -0.29 25.25
N THR A 168 20.02 0.10 26.17
CA THR A 168 20.41 0.69 27.48
C THR A 168 20.80 -0.38 28.50
N MET A 169 20.78 -1.65 28.14
CA MET A 169 21.09 -2.78 29.01
C MET A 169 20.21 -2.81 30.29
N ALA A 170 18.94 -2.45 30.14
CA ALA A 170 17.96 -2.48 31.23
C ALA A 170 17.86 -3.88 31.86
N ASP A 171 17.39 -3.93 33.10
CA ASP A 171 17.24 -5.17 33.85
C ASP A 171 16.33 -6.18 33.13
N ASP A 172 16.56 -7.46 33.39
CA ASP A 172 15.82 -8.56 32.78
C ASP A 172 14.33 -8.50 33.08
N GLU A 173 13.93 -7.98 34.23
CA GLU A 173 12.55 -7.80 34.61
C GLU A 173 11.83 -6.80 33.64
N ILE A 174 12.44 -5.66 33.36
CA ILE A 174 11.90 -4.65 32.44
C ILE A 174 11.78 -5.24 31.03
N VAL A 175 12.83 -5.91 30.54
CA VAL A 175 12.81 -6.57 29.22
C VAL A 175 11.77 -7.68 29.20
N GLY A 176 11.57 -8.42 30.29
CA GLY A 176 10.55 -9.47 30.44
C GLY A 176 9.13 -8.94 30.33
N VAL A 177 8.80 -7.84 31.03
CA VAL A 177 7.49 -7.18 30.94
C VAL A 177 7.20 -6.74 29.50
N LEU A 178 8.17 -6.09 28.83
CA LEU A 178 8.04 -5.66 27.43
C LEU A 178 7.93 -6.84 26.47
N THR A 179 8.61 -7.97 26.75
CA THR A 179 8.50 -9.20 25.96
C THR A 179 7.09 -9.79 26.05
N ASN A 180 6.52 -9.90 27.26
CA ASN A 180 5.18 -10.42 27.46
C ASN A 180 4.14 -9.57 26.73
N GLU A 181 4.23 -8.23 26.82
CA GLU A 181 3.35 -7.33 26.08
C GLU A 181 3.53 -7.48 24.56
N LEU A 182 4.79 -7.60 24.09
CA LEU A 182 5.09 -7.78 22.67
C LEU A 182 4.47 -9.09 22.13
N ILE A 183 4.56 -10.18 22.88
CA ILE A 183 3.93 -11.47 22.54
C ILE A 183 2.43 -11.29 22.43
N ARG A 184 1.81 -10.67 23.41
CA ARG A 184 0.34 -10.46 23.46
C ARG A 184 -0.16 -9.71 22.24
N VAL A 185 0.50 -8.62 21.85
CA VAL A 185 0.08 -7.79 20.71
C VAL A 185 0.50 -8.37 19.36
N SER A 186 1.44 -9.31 19.32
CA SER A 186 1.87 -9.96 18.07
C SER A 186 0.91 -11.05 17.61
N PHE A 187 0.20 -11.71 18.52
CA PHE A 187 -0.73 -12.80 18.20
C PHE A 187 -1.76 -12.43 17.12
N PRO A 188 -2.60 -11.38 17.31
CA PRO A 188 -3.59 -10.99 16.29
C PRO A 188 -2.95 -10.58 14.95
N LEU A 189 -1.72 -10.07 14.97
CA LEU A 189 -1.01 -9.72 13.72
C LEU A 189 -0.65 -10.97 12.91
N VAL A 190 -0.11 -11.98 13.58
CA VAL A 190 0.26 -13.26 12.95
C VAL A 190 -0.96 -13.95 12.39
N GLN A 191 -2.06 -14.04 13.15
CA GLN A 191 -3.31 -14.67 12.73
C GLN A 191 -3.90 -13.97 11.48
N SER A 192 -3.98 -12.64 11.50
CA SER A 192 -4.50 -11.87 10.38
C SER A 192 -3.65 -12.05 9.11
N ARG A 193 -2.33 -12.07 9.24
CA ARG A 193 -1.43 -12.28 8.10
C ARG A 193 -1.51 -13.70 7.54
N LEU A 194 -1.65 -14.72 8.38
CA LEU A 194 -1.88 -16.09 7.94
C LEU A 194 -3.17 -16.23 7.14
N SER A 195 -4.27 -15.63 7.64
CA SER A 195 -5.54 -15.61 6.93
C SER A 195 -5.42 -14.89 5.58
N LEU A 196 -4.78 -13.71 5.56
CA LEU A 196 -4.53 -12.94 4.33
C LEU A 196 -3.78 -13.78 3.29
N ILE A 197 -2.70 -14.46 3.69
CA ILE A 197 -1.86 -15.21 2.76
C ILE A 197 -2.58 -16.45 2.23
N LYS A 198 -3.41 -17.09 3.06
CA LYS A 198 -4.26 -18.21 2.62
C LYS A 198 -5.25 -17.76 1.54
N GLU A 199 -5.94 -16.65 1.73
CA GLU A 199 -6.86 -16.08 0.75
C GLU A 199 -6.10 -15.62 -0.51
N LEU A 200 -4.94 -14.97 -0.33
CA LEU A 200 -4.06 -14.53 -1.42
C LEU A 200 -3.59 -15.71 -2.29
N GLY A 201 -3.35 -16.88 -1.69
CA GLY A 201 -2.97 -18.09 -2.42
C GLY A 201 -3.98 -18.50 -3.47
N VAL A 202 -5.26 -18.34 -3.18
CA VAL A 202 -6.35 -18.68 -4.11
C VAL A 202 -6.55 -17.57 -5.15
N LYS A 203 -6.72 -16.33 -4.69
CA LYS A 203 -7.03 -15.18 -5.57
C LYS A 203 -5.84 -14.79 -6.45
N GLY A 204 -4.63 -14.83 -5.88
CA GLY A 204 -3.40 -14.47 -6.59
C GLY A 204 -3.09 -15.42 -7.75
N ASP A 205 -3.27 -16.72 -7.55
CA ASP A 205 -3.13 -17.70 -8.62
C ASP A 205 -4.20 -17.49 -9.72
N LYS A 206 -5.46 -17.26 -9.32
CA LYS A 206 -6.57 -16.96 -10.26
C LYS A 206 -6.22 -15.74 -11.15
N TYR A 207 -5.84 -14.62 -10.57
CA TYR A 207 -5.48 -13.41 -11.34
C TYR A 207 -4.22 -13.62 -12.19
N PHE A 208 -3.25 -14.37 -11.67
CA PHE A 208 -2.03 -14.69 -12.43
C PHE A 208 -2.36 -15.51 -13.67
N GLN A 209 -3.24 -16.54 -13.56
CA GLN A 209 -3.70 -17.33 -14.70
C GLN A 209 -4.44 -16.47 -15.74
N GLN A 210 -5.30 -15.56 -15.28
CA GLN A 210 -6.04 -14.65 -16.16
C GLN A 210 -5.11 -13.73 -16.97
N LEU A 211 -4.10 -13.17 -16.30
CA LEU A 211 -3.16 -12.21 -16.92
C LEU A 211 -2.07 -12.90 -17.75
N PHE A 212 -1.53 -14.00 -17.24
CA PHE A 212 -0.40 -14.70 -17.90
C PHE A 212 -0.85 -15.69 -18.96
N GLY A 213 -2.04 -16.30 -18.79
CA GLY A 213 -2.59 -17.26 -19.74
C GLY A 213 -1.78 -18.56 -19.87
N SER A 214 -1.08 -18.96 -18.79
CA SER A 214 -0.25 -20.16 -18.76
C SER A 214 -0.76 -21.16 -17.73
N SER A 215 -0.28 -22.42 -17.80
CA SER A 215 -0.52 -23.43 -16.79
C SER A 215 0.36 -23.30 -15.54
N SER A 216 1.25 -22.31 -15.50
CA SER A 216 2.15 -22.06 -14.36
C SER A 216 1.38 -21.66 -13.11
N LYS A 217 1.75 -22.22 -11.98
CA LYS A 217 1.06 -22.05 -10.70
C LYS A 217 1.76 -21.07 -9.79
N LEU A 218 1.07 -19.99 -9.40
CA LEU A 218 1.56 -19.02 -8.44
C LEU A 218 1.12 -19.40 -7.02
N ARG A 219 2.08 -19.56 -6.12
CA ARG A 219 1.84 -19.94 -4.72
C ARG A 219 2.52 -18.98 -3.78
N PHE A 220 1.91 -18.74 -2.62
CA PHE A 220 2.43 -17.88 -1.57
C PHE A 220 2.65 -18.65 -0.28
N THR A 221 3.70 -18.30 0.45
CA THR A 221 3.97 -18.85 1.78
C THR A 221 4.32 -17.75 2.76
N TYR A 222 3.87 -17.91 4.00
CA TYR A 222 4.26 -17.05 5.11
C TYR A 222 5.54 -17.60 5.75
N ARG A 223 6.66 -16.94 5.52
CA ARG A 223 7.93 -17.27 6.20
C ARG A 223 8.03 -16.47 7.47
N THR A 224 7.94 -17.15 8.59
CA THR A 224 7.98 -16.53 9.92
C THR A 224 8.96 -17.24 10.85
N ASN A 225 9.56 -16.48 11.76
CA ASN A 225 10.26 -17.03 12.92
C ASN A 225 9.40 -16.95 14.19
N THR A 226 8.15 -16.55 14.05
CA THR A 226 7.15 -16.52 15.11
C THR A 226 6.45 -17.89 15.16
N ILE A 227 6.07 -18.33 16.33
CA ILE A 227 5.22 -19.52 16.49
C ILE A 227 3.89 -19.28 15.78
N VAL A 228 3.40 -20.30 15.10
CA VAL A 228 2.04 -20.33 14.52
C VAL A 228 1.21 -21.26 15.38
N ASP A 229 0.18 -20.73 16.02
CA ASP A 229 -0.74 -21.48 16.85
C ASP A 229 -2.05 -20.69 16.93
N ASP A 230 -3.20 -21.36 16.90
CA ASP A 230 -4.51 -20.72 16.93
C ASP A 230 -4.97 -20.41 18.35
N ASP A 231 -4.36 -21.06 19.36
CA ASP A 231 -4.63 -20.83 20.77
C ASP A 231 -3.65 -19.82 21.37
N MET A 232 -4.18 -18.74 21.94
CA MET A 232 -3.39 -17.66 22.52
C MET A 232 -2.51 -18.11 23.71
N GLU A 233 -2.99 -19.03 24.53
CA GLU A 233 -2.24 -19.52 25.70
C GLU A 233 -1.03 -20.34 25.23
N THR A 234 -1.26 -21.28 24.33
CA THR A 234 -0.21 -22.12 23.71
C THR A 234 0.78 -21.28 22.93
N TYR A 235 0.30 -20.30 22.14
CA TYR A 235 1.16 -19.32 21.45
C TYR A 235 2.07 -18.60 22.45
N THR A 236 1.48 -18.03 23.50
CA THR A 236 2.23 -17.27 24.52
C THR A 236 3.31 -18.12 25.18
N ARG A 237 2.95 -19.33 25.64
CA ARG A 237 3.91 -20.26 26.27
C ARG A 237 5.07 -20.62 25.36
N LYS A 238 4.79 -20.95 24.10
CA LYS A 238 5.81 -21.28 23.09
C LYS A 238 6.69 -20.07 22.74
N MET A 239 6.11 -18.89 22.64
CA MET A 239 6.85 -17.65 22.35
C MET A 239 7.77 -17.26 23.50
N ILE A 240 7.34 -17.37 24.75
CA ILE A 240 8.19 -17.12 25.94
C ILE A 240 9.43 -18.04 25.86
N ALA A 241 9.23 -19.34 25.68
CA ALA A 241 10.34 -20.29 25.56
C ALA A 241 11.30 -19.96 24.40
N GLN A 242 10.77 -19.43 23.30
CA GLN A 242 11.57 -19.01 22.15
C GLN A 242 12.39 -17.74 22.46
N TYR A 243 11.81 -16.75 23.13
CA TYR A 243 12.52 -15.55 23.59
C TYR A 243 13.60 -15.89 24.61
N ASP A 244 13.36 -16.81 25.55
CA ASP A 244 14.33 -17.24 26.53
C ASP A 244 15.55 -17.86 25.86
N ARG A 245 15.36 -18.71 24.85
CA ARG A 245 16.46 -19.30 24.06
C ARG A 245 17.29 -18.26 23.31
N LYS A 246 16.71 -17.12 22.93
CA LYS A 246 17.37 -16.04 22.18
C LYS A 246 17.86 -14.89 23.05
N LYS A 247 17.57 -14.91 24.35
CA LYS A 247 17.85 -13.83 25.30
C LYS A 247 19.29 -13.30 25.23
N SER A 248 20.28 -14.18 25.34
CA SER A 248 21.69 -13.80 25.27
C SER A 248 22.07 -13.23 23.92
N TYR A 249 21.54 -13.79 22.83
CA TYR A 249 21.77 -13.31 21.48
C TYR A 249 21.19 -11.91 21.27
N GLU A 250 19.94 -11.66 21.72
CA GLU A 250 19.29 -10.34 21.64
C GLU A 250 20.02 -9.29 22.49
N ARG A 251 20.57 -9.68 23.64
CA ARG A 251 21.42 -8.80 24.48
C ARG A 251 22.70 -8.38 23.76
N ILE A 252 23.39 -9.33 23.10
CA ILE A 252 24.60 -9.03 22.32
C ILE A 252 24.29 -8.09 21.15
N HIS A 253 23.24 -8.40 20.39
CA HIS A 253 22.86 -7.61 19.19
C HIS A 253 22.03 -6.36 19.50
N ARG A 254 21.61 -6.16 20.76
CA ARG A 254 20.81 -5.03 21.26
C ARG A 254 19.54 -4.80 20.47
N MET A 255 18.90 -5.88 19.99
CA MET A 255 17.69 -5.80 19.17
C MET A 255 16.82 -7.06 19.32
N THR A 256 15.53 -6.87 19.12
CA THR A 256 14.55 -7.97 19.09
C THR A 256 14.70 -8.78 17.80
N MET A 257 14.89 -10.09 17.96
CA MET A 257 15.20 -11.02 16.85
C MET A 257 13.99 -11.88 16.44
N ILE A 258 12.92 -11.88 17.23
CA ILE A 258 11.72 -12.71 17.01
C ILE A 258 10.50 -11.82 16.93
N GLY A 259 9.58 -12.14 16.01
CA GLY A 259 8.29 -11.45 15.90
C GLY A 259 7.92 -11.04 14.50
N PRO A 260 6.67 -10.59 14.28
CA PRO A 260 6.11 -10.28 12.97
C PRO A 260 6.83 -9.15 12.20
N HIS A 261 7.70 -8.39 12.86
CA HIS A 261 8.58 -7.42 12.18
C HIS A 261 9.73 -8.08 11.38
N ARG A 262 9.93 -9.39 11.53
CA ARG A 262 10.91 -10.21 10.81
C ARG A 262 10.30 -11.13 9.77
N ASP A 263 8.98 -11.23 9.74
CA ASP A 263 8.28 -12.14 8.85
C ASP A 263 8.33 -11.69 7.39
N ASP A 264 8.00 -12.61 6.49
CA ASP A 264 8.05 -12.38 5.06
C ASP A 264 6.94 -13.12 4.31
N LEU A 265 6.51 -12.53 3.19
CA LEU A 265 5.64 -13.14 2.18
C LEU A 265 6.51 -13.61 1.02
N VAL A 266 6.60 -14.90 0.80
CA VAL A 266 7.40 -15.49 -0.29
C VAL A 266 6.47 -16.03 -1.37
N ALA A 267 6.73 -15.64 -2.63
CA ALA A 267 6.03 -16.18 -3.80
C ALA A 267 6.86 -17.25 -4.51
N TYR A 268 6.18 -18.25 -5.00
CA TYR A 268 6.74 -19.34 -5.80
C TYR A 268 5.97 -19.45 -7.11
N LEU A 269 6.70 -19.63 -8.20
CA LEU A 269 6.14 -19.96 -9.51
C LEU A 269 6.66 -21.34 -9.88
N ASP A 270 5.75 -22.29 -10.08
CA ASP A 270 6.09 -23.71 -10.36
C ASP A 270 7.14 -24.25 -9.36
N ASP A 271 6.90 -24.01 -8.06
CA ASP A 271 7.74 -24.39 -6.92
C ASP A 271 9.13 -23.74 -6.84
N LYS A 272 9.46 -22.83 -7.76
CA LYS A 272 10.71 -22.03 -7.69
C LYS A 272 10.44 -20.67 -7.05
N PRO A 273 11.28 -20.20 -6.10
CA PRO A 273 11.16 -18.86 -5.53
C PRO A 273 11.17 -17.78 -6.62
N LEU A 274 10.06 -17.05 -6.73
CA LEU A 274 9.85 -16.07 -7.81
C LEU A 274 10.89 -14.94 -7.78
N GLY A 275 11.26 -14.47 -6.60
CA GLY A 275 12.25 -13.39 -6.45
C GLY A 275 13.63 -13.73 -7.01
N SER A 276 14.04 -15.01 -6.91
CA SER A 276 15.36 -15.47 -7.35
C SER A 276 15.36 -15.98 -8.80
N TYR A 277 14.28 -16.62 -9.23
CA TYR A 277 14.25 -17.33 -10.52
C TYR A 277 13.27 -16.73 -11.53
N GLY A 278 12.35 -15.87 -11.09
CA GLY A 278 11.36 -15.27 -11.99
C GLY A 278 11.97 -14.21 -12.91
N SER A 279 11.54 -14.20 -14.18
CA SER A 279 11.81 -13.09 -15.10
C SER A 279 11.17 -11.79 -14.61
N GLN A 280 11.56 -10.65 -15.17
CA GLN A 280 10.96 -9.36 -14.83
C GLN A 280 9.47 -9.34 -15.15
N GLY A 281 9.06 -9.88 -16.32
CA GLY A 281 7.64 -10.00 -16.69
C GLY A 281 6.84 -10.89 -15.73
N GLN A 282 7.39 -12.03 -15.29
CA GLN A 282 6.74 -12.90 -14.31
C GLN A 282 6.59 -12.20 -12.95
N ASN A 283 7.62 -11.51 -12.48
CA ASN A 283 7.55 -10.72 -11.23
C ASN A 283 6.50 -9.62 -11.34
N ARG A 284 6.41 -8.91 -12.48
CA ARG A 284 5.40 -7.88 -12.72
C ARG A 284 3.99 -8.43 -12.65
N LEU A 285 3.71 -9.50 -13.40
CA LEU A 285 2.38 -10.11 -13.42
C LEU A 285 1.99 -10.70 -12.06
N ALA A 286 2.93 -11.30 -11.34
CA ALA A 286 2.68 -11.77 -9.98
C ALA A 286 2.39 -10.62 -9.00
N SER A 287 3.14 -9.53 -9.07
CA SER A 287 2.89 -8.35 -8.24
C SER A 287 1.56 -7.67 -8.56
N LEU A 288 1.19 -7.62 -9.85
CA LEU A 288 -0.11 -7.13 -10.28
C LEU A 288 -1.24 -8.04 -9.80
N SER A 289 -1.07 -9.37 -9.92
CA SER A 289 -2.02 -10.37 -9.40
C SER A 289 -2.24 -10.23 -7.90
N VAL A 290 -1.17 -9.98 -7.13
CA VAL A 290 -1.25 -9.68 -5.70
C VAL A 290 -2.06 -8.41 -5.47
N THR A 291 -1.78 -7.34 -6.19
CA THR A 291 -2.48 -6.05 -6.06
C THR A 291 -3.98 -6.20 -6.31
N LEU A 292 -4.37 -6.87 -7.41
CA LEU A 292 -5.77 -7.13 -7.74
C LEU A 292 -6.45 -8.02 -6.70
N SER A 293 -5.76 -9.06 -6.22
CA SER A 293 -6.28 -9.94 -5.17
C SER A 293 -6.55 -9.20 -3.86
N LEU A 294 -5.61 -8.34 -3.45
CA LEU A 294 -5.77 -7.53 -2.24
C LEU A 294 -6.91 -6.51 -2.40
N ALA A 295 -7.09 -5.94 -3.58
CA ALA A 295 -8.23 -5.07 -3.88
C ALA A 295 -9.57 -5.84 -3.78
N GLU A 296 -9.66 -7.04 -4.34
CA GLU A 296 -10.84 -7.91 -4.20
C GLU A 296 -11.11 -8.29 -2.73
N MET A 297 -10.06 -8.60 -1.96
CA MET A 297 -10.20 -8.91 -0.53
C MET A 297 -10.70 -7.70 0.28
N ILE A 298 -10.23 -6.48 -0.03
CA ILE A 298 -10.77 -5.25 0.58
C ILE A 298 -12.26 -5.12 0.27
N LYS A 299 -12.66 -5.31 -1.00
CA LYS A 299 -14.06 -5.27 -1.42
C LYS A 299 -14.92 -6.25 -0.62
N GLU A 300 -14.50 -7.50 -0.52
CA GLU A 300 -15.27 -8.55 0.19
C GLU A 300 -15.40 -8.28 1.69
N LYS A 301 -14.32 -7.80 2.33
CA LYS A 301 -14.32 -7.57 3.80
C LYS A 301 -14.97 -6.25 4.19
N ARG A 302 -14.91 -5.23 3.33
CA ARG A 302 -15.46 -3.90 3.61
C ARG A 302 -16.83 -3.69 3.00
N GLY A 303 -17.25 -4.54 2.04
CA GLY A 303 -18.48 -4.33 1.25
C GLY A 303 -18.38 -3.12 0.32
N GLU A 304 -17.17 -2.65 0.02
CA GLU A 304 -16.91 -1.42 -0.73
C GLU A 304 -15.67 -1.60 -1.60
N ASP A 305 -15.77 -1.36 -2.91
CA ASP A 305 -14.62 -1.43 -3.82
C ASP A 305 -13.58 -0.37 -3.47
N PRO A 306 -12.29 -0.72 -3.35
CA PRO A 306 -11.25 0.28 -3.31
C PRO A 306 -11.08 0.92 -4.69
N ILE A 307 -10.64 2.18 -4.73
CA ILE A 307 -10.19 2.83 -5.96
C ILE A 307 -8.88 2.17 -6.37
N LEU A 308 -8.87 1.54 -7.55
CA LEU A 308 -7.67 0.90 -8.08
C LEU A 308 -6.80 1.94 -8.80
N VAL A 309 -5.57 2.13 -8.32
CA VAL A 309 -4.60 3.09 -8.88
C VAL A 309 -3.48 2.32 -9.53
N LEU A 310 -3.34 2.43 -10.85
CA LEU A 310 -2.38 1.71 -11.67
C LEU A 310 -1.45 2.72 -12.35
N ASP A 311 -0.24 2.89 -11.81
CA ASP A 311 0.74 3.83 -12.34
C ASP A 311 1.66 3.12 -13.33
N ASP A 312 1.62 3.59 -14.59
CA ASP A 312 2.47 3.14 -15.71
C ASP A 312 2.55 1.61 -15.89
N VAL A 313 1.42 0.92 -15.66
CA VAL A 313 1.39 -0.55 -15.72
C VAL A 313 1.45 -1.09 -17.15
N MET A 314 1.00 -0.31 -18.15
CA MET A 314 0.87 -0.75 -19.53
C MET A 314 2.21 -0.75 -20.29
N SER A 315 3.15 0.11 -19.93
CA SER A 315 4.38 0.38 -20.72
C SER A 315 5.24 -0.87 -21.03
N ASP A 316 5.24 -1.86 -20.16
CA ASP A 316 6.05 -3.08 -20.29
C ASP A 316 5.22 -4.35 -20.53
N LEU A 317 3.95 -4.21 -20.87
CA LEU A 317 3.06 -5.32 -21.24
C LEU A 317 2.90 -5.38 -22.76
N ASP A 318 2.94 -6.58 -23.33
CA ASP A 318 2.53 -6.81 -24.72
C ASP A 318 1.02 -6.58 -24.89
N THR A 319 0.58 -6.37 -26.13
CA THR A 319 -0.81 -6.02 -26.47
C THR A 319 -1.82 -7.04 -25.93
N GLU A 320 -1.47 -8.35 -25.96
CA GLU A 320 -2.36 -9.41 -25.43
C GLU A 320 -2.56 -9.26 -23.92
N LYS A 321 -1.47 -9.01 -23.16
CA LYS A 321 -1.53 -8.82 -21.71
C LYS A 321 -2.19 -7.50 -21.32
N GLN A 322 -1.98 -6.42 -22.12
CA GLN A 322 -2.70 -5.16 -21.94
C GLN A 322 -4.21 -5.38 -22.04
N LYS A 323 -4.67 -6.09 -23.07
CA LYS A 323 -6.09 -6.43 -23.24
C LYS A 323 -6.63 -7.24 -22.06
N LYS A 324 -5.93 -8.32 -21.67
CA LYS A 324 -6.31 -9.13 -20.50
C LYS A 324 -6.39 -8.32 -19.21
N LEU A 325 -5.48 -7.37 -19.02
CA LEU A 325 -5.52 -6.47 -17.87
C LEU A 325 -6.74 -5.56 -17.93
N LEU A 326 -7.03 -4.92 -19.08
CA LEU A 326 -8.20 -4.07 -19.26
C LEU A 326 -9.49 -4.84 -18.98
N ASP A 327 -9.62 -6.06 -19.51
CA ASP A 327 -10.78 -6.93 -19.25
C ASP A 327 -10.91 -7.27 -17.75
N THR A 328 -9.79 -7.54 -17.09
CA THR A 328 -9.77 -7.92 -15.67
C THR A 328 -10.18 -6.77 -14.76
N ILE A 329 -9.72 -5.53 -15.06
CA ILE A 329 -9.98 -4.36 -14.22
C ILE A 329 -11.37 -3.76 -14.40
N GLN A 330 -12.12 -4.12 -15.46
CA GLN A 330 -13.51 -3.71 -15.64
C GLN A 330 -14.44 -4.14 -14.50
N GLY A 331 -14.05 -5.17 -13.74
CA GLY A 331 -14.79 -5.63 -12.55
C GLY A 331 -14.71 -4.70 -11.33
N PHE A 332 -13.85 -3.67 -11.37
CA PHE A 332 -13.71 -2.68 -10.30
C PHE A 332 -14.55 -1.44 -10.57
N GLN A 333 -15.12 -0.87 -9.51
CA GLN A 333 -16.02 0.30 -9.60
C GLN A 333 -15.33 1.54 -10.20
N GLN A 334 -14.05 1.75 -9.86
CA GLN A 334 -13.24 2.83 -10.42
C GLN A 334 -11.77 2.45 -10.50
N VAL A 335 -11.20 2.70 -11.66
CA VAL A 335 -9.78 2.49 -11.95
C VAL A 335 -9.16 3.79 -12.46
N LEU A 336 -8.03 4.16 -11.89
CA LEU A 336 -7.19 5.28 -12.32
C LEU A 336 -5.93 4.67 -12.94
N LEU A 337 -5.81 4.76 -14.25
CA LEU A 337 -4.71 4.17 -15.02
C LEU A 337 -3.89 5.29 -15.66
N SER A 338 -2.59 5.37 -15.37
CA SER A 338 -1.70 6.28 -16.08
C SER A 338 -0.94 5.57 -17.20
N GLY A 339 -0.70 6.31 -18.28
CA GLY A 339 0.06 5.80 -19.42
C GLY A 339 0.36 6.89 -20.47
N SER A 340 1.10 6.50 -21.52
CA SER A 340 1.39 7.38 -22.68
C SER A 340 0.30 7.30 -23.74
N SER A 341 -0.27 6.12 -23.97
CA SER A 341 -1.33 5.86 -24.92
C SER A 341 -2.21 4.69 -24.44
N LEU A 342 -3.45 4.68 -24.88
CA LEU A 342 -4.34 3.54 -24.74
C LEU A 342 -4.83 3.22 -26.16
N ASP A 343 -4.92 1.93 -26.55
CA ASP A 343 -5.47 1.54 -27.83
C ASP A 343 -6.92 2.00 -27.95
N GLU A 344 -7.31 2.54 -29.13
CA GLU A 344 -8.52 3.35 -29.34
C GLU A 344 -9.88 2.63 -29.15
N ASP A 345 -9.91 1.33 -28.93
CA ASP A 345 -11.16 0.55 -28.80
C ASP A 345 -11.90 0.70 -27.44
N ALA A 346 -11.46 1.61 -26.58
CA ALA A 346 -12.09 1.80 -25.28
C ALA A 346 -13.19 2.88 -25.31
N GLU A 347 -14.33 2.61 -25.93
CA GLU A 347 -15.50 3.54 -26.04
C GLU A 347 -16.08 4.08 -24.70
N LYS A 348 -15.57 3.63 -23.55
CA LYS A 348 -16.08 4.00 -22.20
C LYS A 348 -14.99 4.54 -21.27
N VAL A 349 -13.92 5.08 -21.80
CA VAL A 349 -12.81 5.59 -20.99
C VAL A 349 -12.95 7.09 -20.75
N ASN A 350 -12.87 7.51 -19.50
CA ASN A 350 -12.73 8.93 -19.19
C ASN A 350 -11.25 9.33 -19.31
N VAL A 351 -10.89 10.07 -20.35
CA VAL A 351 -9.51 10.53 -20.57
C VAL A 351 -9.28 11.84 -19.83
N ILE A 352 -8.22 11.86 -19.02
CA ILE A 352 -7.76 13.03 -18.27
C ILE A 352 -6.36 13.40 -18.78
N GLU A 353 -6.29 14.47 -19.54
CA GLU A 353 -5.02 14.99 -20.05
C GLU A 353 -4.38 15.94 -19.02
N ILE A 354 -3.17 15.61 -18.57
CA ILE A 354 -2.38 16.51 -17.73
C ILE A 354 -1.52 17.39 -18.64
N LYS A 355 -1.84 18.69 -18.64
CA LYS A 355 -1.03 19.70 -19.33
C LYS A 355 0.16 20.06 -18.44
N SER A 356 1.35 20.13 -19.01
CA SER A 356 2.50 20.66 -18.30
C SER A 356 2.30 22.17 -18.12
N ASP A 357 2.29 22.64 -16.87
CA ASP A 357 2.52 24.06 -16.56
C ASP A 357 4.03 24.37 -16.80
N VAL A 358 4.50 24.19 -18.03
CA VAL A 358 5.79 24.75 -18.43
C VAL A 358 5.53 26.25 -18.60
N VAL A 359 5.94 27.02 -17.61
CA VAL A 359 6.25 28.43 -17.85
C VAL A 359 7.38 28.41 -18.87
N ASP A 360 7.09 28.79 -20.11
CA ASP A 360 8.12 29.13 -21.09
C ASP A 360 8.99 30.20 -20.40
N GLU A 361 10.18 29.80 -19.95
CA GLU A 361 11.25 30.76 -19.73
C GLU A 361 11.54 31.35 -21.11
N GLU A 362 10.89 32.48 -21.38
CA GLU A 362 11.27 33.34 -22.49
C GLU A 362 12.79 33.49 -22.45
N LYS A 363 13.43 32.97 -23.50
CA LYS A 363 14.80 33.30 -23.82
C LYS A 363 14.88 34.80 -24.04
N GLY A 364 15.07 35.53 -22.97
CA GLY A 364 15.54 36.90 -23.00
C GLY A 364 16.96 36.87 -23.52
N GLY A 365 17.07 36.85 -24.86
CA GLY A 365 18.32 37.22 -25.53
C GLY A 365 18.50 38.72 -25.46
N GLN A 366 19.57 39.17 -24.89
CA GLN A 366 20.46 40.18 -25.46
C GLN A 366 21.71 40.22 -24.61
#